data_d8218695428b82d1c2da888273eeccc3
#
_entry.id   d8218695428b82d1c2da888273eeccc3
#
_cell.length_a   1.000
_cell.length_b   1.000
_cell.length_c   1.000
_cell.angle_alpha   90.00
_cell.angle_beta   90.00
_cell.angle_gamma   90.00
#
_symmetry.space_group_name_H-M   'P 1'
#
loop_
_entity.id
_entity.type
_entity.pdbx_description
1 polymer ?
#
loop_
_entity_poly.entity_id
_entity_poly.type
_entity_poly.pdbx_seq_one_letter_code
_entity_poly.pdbx_strand_id
1 'polypeptide(L)'
;MKKLIKVLPVLMIAFLMTSCTSVRVASDYDRNANFNTYKTFAFFKDGIDKAEISNLDKRRILRAVEAELLAKGFTKSENPDLLVSIFTKSRDKVNIYNNGWGHYGYGWNWSPWYWNSYRGTTVSRSTEGTLFVDLIDANKKELVWQGMGTGNISQNMKHKEERIKEFVAKIMEKYPPEMEQ
;
A
#
# COMPACT_ATOMS: atom_id res chain seq x y z
N MET A 1 -35.11 -29.48 -0.54
CA MET A 1 -35.11 -28.07 -0.99
C MET A 1 -35.12 -27.07 0.15
N LYS A 2 -35.89 -27.26 1.23
CA LYS A 2 -35.99 -26.29 2.38
C LYS A 2 -34.65 -26.11 3.18
N LYS A 3 -33.73 -27.08 3.15
CA LYS A 3 -32.43 -26.97 3.85
C LYS A 3 -31.39 -26.14 3.06
N LEU A 4 -31.46 -26.11 1.73
CA LEU A 4 -30.55 -25.29 0.89
C LEU A 4 -30.84 -23.80 1.05
N ILE A 5 -32.10 -23.40 1.23
CA ILE A 5 -32.49 -21.97 1.39
C ILE A 5 -31.95 -21.38 2.70
N LYS A 6 -31.73 -22.19 3.73
CA LYS A 6 -31.18 -21.73 5.01
C LYS A 6 -29.63 -21.54 4.99
N VAL A 7 -28.92 -22.19 4.06
CA VAL A 7 -27.47 -22.10 3.93
C VAL A 7 -27.05 -20.91 3.06
N LEU A 8 -27.91 -20.49 2.14
CA LEU A 8 -27.65 -19.38 1.20
C LEU A 8 -27.31 -18.04 1.89
N PRO A 9 -28.04 -17.58 2.94
CA PRO A 9 -27.71 -16.33 3.61
C PRO A 9 -26.41 -16.41 4.42
N VAL A 10 -26.06 -17.58 4.97
CA VAL A 10 -24.78 -17.77 5.69
C VAL A 10 -23.60 -17.72 4.74
N LEU A 11 -23.73 -18.27 3.54
CA LEU A 11 -22.70 -18.20 2.50
C LEU A 11 -22.53 -16.77 1.99
N MET A 12 -23.60 -15.98 1.89
CA MET A 12 -23.58 -14.58 1.47
C MET A 12 -22.90 -13.67 2.50
N ILE A 13 -23.06 -13.95 3.80
CA ILE A 13 -22.41 -13.21 4.89
C ILE A 13 -20.89 -13.50 4.94
N ALA A 14 -20.48 -14.73 4.61
CA ALA A 14 -19.06 -15.09 4.56
C ALA A 14 -18.28 -14.32 3.48
N PHE A 15 -18.92 -13.89 2.40
CA PHE A 15 -18.31 -13.05 1.35
C PHE A 15 -18.08 -11.59 1.76
N LEU A 16 -18.72 -11.10 2.83
CA LEU A 16 -18.60 -9.70 3.27
C LEU A 16 -17.41 -9.43 4.19
N MET A 17 -16.66 -10.47 4.58
CA MET A 17 -15.51 -10.36 5.47
C MET A 17 -14.18 -10.08 4.72
N THR A 18 -14.23 -9.51 3.51
CA THR A 18 -13.00 -9.00 2.87
C THR A 18 -12.58 -7.73 3.62
N SER A 19 -11.71 -7.90 4.61
CA SER A 19 -11.06 -6.78 5.32
C SER A 19 -10.24 -5.97 4.30
N CYS A 20 -10.77 -4.86 3.86
CA CYS A 20 -10.02 -3.88 3.09
C CYS A 20 -8.94 -3.25 3.96
N THR A 21 -7.72 -3.75 3.87
CA THR A 21 -6.56 -2.94 4.28
C THR A 21 -6.53 -1.70 3.39
N SER A 22 -6.65 -0.51 3.98
CA SER A 22 -6.70 0.73 3.21
C SER A 22 -5.30 1.12 2.70
N VAL A 23 -4.83 0.43 1.68
CA VAL A 23 -3.66 0.80 0.89
C VAL A 23 -4.14 1.68 -0.26
N ARG A 24 -3.63 2.91 -0.34
CA ARG A 24 -3.86 3.78 -1.49
C ARG A 24 -2.78 3.52 -2.52
N VAL A 25 -3.18 3.19 -3.73
CA VAL A 25 -2.25 2.93 -4.82
C VAL A 25 -2.45 3.92 -5.96
N ALA A 26 -1.34 4.28 -6.61
CA ALA A 26 -1.31 5.06 -7.83
C ALA A 26 -0.20 4.52 -8.72
N SER A 27 -0.25 4.82 -10.01
CA SER A 27 0.84 4.55 -10.95
C SER A 27 1.01 5.70 -11.92
N ASP A 28 2.23 5.83 -12.41
CA ASP A 28 2.58 6.73 -13.49
C ASP A 28 3.46 5.98 -14.49
N TYR A 29 3.45 6.37 -15.76
CA TYR A 29 4.18 5.67 -16.81
C TYR A 29 4.50 6.57 -17.99
N ASP A 30 5.57 6.21 -18.72
CA ASP A 30 5.90 6.83 -19.99
C ASP A 30 4.93 6.36 -21.09
N ARG A 31 4.16 7.29 -21.65
CA ARG A 31 3.18 7.01 -22.72
C ARG A 31 3.83 6.55 -24.03
N ASN A 32 5.14 6.79 -24.22
CA ASN A 32 5.88 6.37 -25.39
C ASN A 32 6.50 4.97 -25.22
N ALA A 33 6.40 4.38 -24.02
CA ALA A 33 6.93 3.04 -23.78
C ALA A 33 6.02 1.96 -24.35
N ASN A 34 6.60 0.97 -25.05
CA ASN A 34 5.87 -0.18 -25.53
C ASN A 34 5.95 -1.33 -24.53
N PHE A 35 4.99 -1.40 -23.60
CA PHE A 35 4.96 -2.41 -22.54
C PHE A 35 4.85 -3.85 -23.04
N ASN A 36 4.40 -4.09 -24.28
CA ASN A 36 4.27 -5.42 -24.86
C ASN A 36 5.63 -6.03 -25.21
N THR A 37 6.68 -5.23 -25.34
CA THR A 37 8.02 -5.70 -25.70
C THR A 37 8.80 -6.25 -24.51
N TYR A 38 8.47 -5.84 -23.29
CA TYR A 38 9.17 -6.26 -22.08
C TYR A 38 8.72 -7.65 -21.64
N LYS A 39 9.67 -8.59 -21.51
CA LYS A 39 9.43 -9.99 -21.12
C LYS A 39 10.33 -10.46 -20.00
N THR A 40 11.46 -9.79 -19.81
CA THR A 40 12.48 -10.20 -18.86
C THR A 40 12.81 -9.08 -17.88
N PHE A 41 13.24 -9.45 -16.67
CA PHE A 41 13.62 -8.49 -15.66
C PHE A 41 14.82 -8.94 -14.83
N ALA A 42 15.49 -7.96 -14.21
CA ALA A 42 16.44 -8.15 -13.13
C ALA A 42 16.26 -7.08 -12.06
N PHE A 43 16.79 -7.33 -10.87
CA PHE A 43 16.80 -6.35 -9.80
C PHE A 43 17.98 -5.38 -9.92
N PHE A 44 17.71 -4.08 -9.81
CA PHE A 44 18.71 -3.04 -9.84
C PHE A 44 19.25 -2.79 -8.43
N LYS A 45 20.36 -3.46 -8.08
CA LYS A 45 20.93 -3.47 -6.74
C LYS A 45 21.22 -2.08 -6.20
N ASP A 46 21.87 -1.23 -6.98
CA ASP A 46 22.27 0.12 -6.53
C ASP A 46 21.06 1.02 -6.17
N GLY A 47 19.93 0.82 -6.84
CA GLY A 47 18.67 1.49 -6.50
C GLY A 47 18.07 0.96 -5.21
N ILE A 48 18.03 -0.36 -5.07
CA ILE A 48 17.45 -1.06 -3.93
C ILE A 48 18.23 -0.77 -2.63
N ASP A 49 19.56 -0.69 -2.70
CA ASP A 49 20.40 -0.45 -1.53
C ASP A 49 20.13 0.92 -0.89
N LYS A 50 19.66 1.89 -1.66
CA LYS A 50 19.29 3.24 -1.20
C LYS A 50 17.94 3.30 -0.46
N ALA A 51 17.13 2.25 -0.51
CA ALA A 51 15.85 2.23 0.21
C ALA A 51 16.08 2.19 1.74
N GLU A 52 15.47 3.15 2.45
CA GLU A 52 15.64 3.34 3.91
C GLU A 52 14.73 2.43 4.72
N ILE A 53 14.88 1.11 4.55
CA ILE A 53 14.15 0.07 5.27
C ILE A 53 15.08 -1.07 5.69
N SER A 54 14.61 -1.92 6.60
CA SER A 54 15.39 -3.06 7.06
C SER A 54 15.71 -4.04 5.90
N ASN A 55 16.87 -4.67 5.96
CA ASN A 55 17.27 -5.68 4.95
C ASN A 55 16.28 -6.87 4.89
N LEU A 56 15.59 -7.18 5.98
CA LEU A 56 14.56 -8.21 5.99
C LEU A 56 13.34 -7.77 5.18
N ASP A 57 12.92 -6.52 5.33
CA ASP A 57 11.79 -5.97 4.60
C ASP A 57 12.12 -5.77 3.12
N LYS A 58 13.34 -5.32 2.78
CA LYS A 58 13.82 -5.29 1.39
C LYS A 58 13.63 -6.66 0.73
N ARG A 59 14.12 -7.73 1.38
CA ARG A 59 13.98 -9.10 0.84
C ARG A 59 12.53 -9.55 0.69
N ARG A 60 11.65 -9.21 1.64
CA ARG A 60 10.22 -9.54 1.55
C ARG A 60 9.54 -8.84 0.38
N ILE A 61 9.83 -7.53 0.23
CA ILE A 61 9.30 -6.73 -0.88
C ILE A 61 9.78 -7.27 -2.22
N LEU A 62 11.08 -7.54 -2.36
CA LEU A 62 11.65 -8.04 -3.61
C LEU A 62 11.07 -9.41 -3.98
N ARG A 63 10.88 -10.32 -3.03
CA ARG A 63 10.21 -11.61 -3.27
C ARG A 63 8.76 -11.43 -3.71
N ALA A 64 8.05 -10.47 -3.12
CA ALA A 64 6.67 -10.19 -3.51
C ALA A 64 6.60 -9.59 -4.92
N VAL A 65 7.47 -8.64 -5.28
CA VAL A 65 7.55 -8.06 -6.63
C VAL A 65 7.93 -9.13 -7.67
N GLU A 66 8.89 -10.00 -7.32
CA GLU A 66 9.26 -11.13 -8.16
C GLU A 66 8.08 -12.05 -8.45
N ALA A 67 7.34 -12.42 -7.40
CA ALA A 67 6.17 -13.30 -7.56
C ALA A 67 5.11 -12.67 -8.48
N GLU A 68 4.86 -11.38 -8.34
CA GLU A 68 3.90 -10.65 -9.19
C GLU A 68 4.36 -10.57 -10.65
N LEU A 69 5.64 -10.29 -10.90
CA LEU A 69 6.18 -10.26 -12.26
C LEU A 69 6.16 -11.64 -12.92
N LEU A 70 6.54 -12.70 -12.19
CA LEU A 70 6.45 -14.06 -12.68
C LEU A 70 5.00 -14.46 -12.99
N ALA A 71 4.04 -14.09 -12.14
CA ALA A 71 2.62 -14.32 -12.38
C ALA A 71 2.10 -13.60 -13.62
N LYS A 72 2.71 -12.48 -13.99
CA LYS A 72 2.40 -11.71 -15.23
C LYS A 72 3.17 -12.23 -16.46
N GLY A 73 3.92 -13.33 -16.33
CA GLY A 73 4.62 -13.99 -17.43
C GLY A 73 6.02 -13.46 -17.72
N PHE A 74 6.57 -12.62 -16.85
CA PHE A 74 7.97 -12.21 -16.94
C PHE A 74 8.90 -13.34 -16.49
N THR A 75 10.15 -13.32 -16.98
CA THR A 75 11.21 -14.23 -16.55
C THR A 75 12.44 -13.44 -16.10
N LYS A 76 13.22 -14.02 -15.18
CA LYS A 76 14.50 -13.42 -14.79
C LYS A 76 15.54 -13.61 -15.87
N SER A 77 16.38 -12.60 -16.10
CA SER A 77 17.46 -12.63 -17.07
C SER A 77 18.69 -11.85 -16.58
N GLU A 78 19.87 -12.30 -16.98
CA GLU A 78 21.12 -11.52 -16.78
C GLU A 78 21.19 -10.33 -17.75
N ASN A 79 20.52 -10.45 -18.92
CA ASN A 79 20.33 -9.37 -19.88
C ASN A 79 18.84 -9.03 -19.94
N PRO A 80 18.32 -8.27 -18.97
CA PRO A 80 16.90 -8.01 -18.83
C PRO A 80 16.44 -6.89 -19.75
N ASP A 81 15.11 -6.91 -20.07
CA ASP A 81 14.45 -5.78 -20.70
C ASP A 81 14.17 -4.68 -19.68
N LEU A 82 13.82 -5.10 -18.45
CA LEU A 82 13.48 -4.20 -17.35
C LEU A 82 14.41 -4.39 -16.14
N LEU A 83 14.84 -3.28 -15.56
CA LEU A 83 15.45 -3.23 -14.25
C LEU A 83 14.41 -2.82 -13.21
N VAL A 84 14.29 -3.61 -12.15
CA VAL A 84 13.36 -3.36 -11.04
C VAL A 84 14.10 -2.69 -9.89
N SER A 85 13.61 -1.54 -9.46
CA SER A 85 14.10 -0.85 -8.26
C SER A 85 12.96 -0.61 -7.29
N ILE A 86 13.29 -0.42 -6.02
CA ILE A 86 12.35 -0.02 -4.98
C ILE A 86 12.87 1.20 -4.23
N PHE A 87 11.95 2.06 -3.85
CA PHE A 87 12.24 3.24 -3.06
C PHE A 87 11.17 3.41 -1.98
N THR A 88 11.54 3.96 -0.82
CA THR A 88 10.59 4.16 0.28
C THR A 88 10.67 5.58 0.81
N LYS A 89 9.51 6.12 1.18
CA LYS A 89 9.38 7.37 1.96
C LYS A 89 8.53 7.11 3.18
N SER A 90 8.92 7.66 4.31
CA SER A 90 8.12 7.68 5.52
C SER A 90 7.69 9.10 5.86
N ARG A 91 6.46 9.26 6.37
CA ARG A 91 5.92 10.51 6.86
C ARG A 91 5.21 10.27 8.18
N ASP A 92 5.59 11.02 9.20
CA ASP A 92 4.84 11.01 10.45
C ASP A 92 3.56 11.83 10.30
N LYS A 93 2.41 11.19 10.53
CA LYS A 93 1.12 11.84 10.63
C LYS A 93 0.79 12.07 12.10
N VAL A 94 0.60 13.32 12.45
CA VAL A 94 0.05 13.71 13.75
C VAL A 94 -1.43 14.01 13.54
N ASN A 95 -2.31 13.13 14.00
CA ASN A 95 -3.74 13.36 13.99
C ASN A 95 -4.14 13.97 15.33
N ILE A 96 -4.58 15.21 15.30
CA ILE A 96 -5.10 15.91 16.48
C ILE A 96 -6.62 15.80 16.43
N TYR A 97 -7.19 14.96 17.30
CA TYR A 97 -8.64 14.86 17.46
C TYR A 97 -9.07 15.84 18.54
N ASN A 98 -9.65 16.96 18.12
CA ASN A 98 -10.39 17.86 19.03
C ASN A 98 -11.78 17.27 19.25
N ASN A 99 -12.00 16.57 20.35
CA ASN A 99 -13.32 16.12 20.79
C ASN A 99 -14.11 17.31 21.40
N GLY A 100 -14.31 18.33 20.60
CA GLY A 100 -15.18 19.46 20.95
C GLY A 100 -16.60 19.21 20.43
N TRP A 101 -17.39 18.39 21.07
CA TRP A 101 -18.84 18.43 20.90
C TRP A 101 -19.34 19.73 21.52
N GLY A 102 -19.60 20.70 20.65
CA GLY A 102 -20.31 21.91 21.02
C GLY A 102 -21.76 21.54 21.40
N HIS A 103 -22.01 21.41 22.67
CA HIS A 103 -23.36 21.31 23.18
C HIS A 103 -23.97 22.72 23.13
N TYR A 104 -24.72 23.01 22.05
CA TYR A 104 -25.68 24.10 22.08
C TYR A 104 -26.84 23.67 22.98
N GLY A 105 -26.65 23.85 24.29
CA GLY A 105 -27.69 23.67 25.29
C GLY A 105 -28.04 25.02 25.86
N TYR A 106 -29.14 25.59 25.45
CA TYR A 106 -29.85 26.64 26.23
C TYR A 106 -30.26 26.03 27.55
N GLY A 107 -29.58 26.32 28.61
CA GLY A 107 -29.94 25.87 29.95
C GLY A 107 -29.18 26.67 31.01
N TRP A 108 -29.89 27.54 31.71
CA TRP A 108 -29.44 28.22 32.90
C TRP A 108 -29.22 27.15 34.01
N ASN A 109 -28.00 26.76 34.25
CA ASN A 109 -27.66 26.08 35.48
C ASN A 109 -26.23 26.49 35.90
N TRP A 110 -26.17 27.40 36.85
CA TRP A 110 -24.95 27.83 37.49
C TRP A 110 -24.54 26.74 38.51
N SER A 111 -23.55 25.93 38.19
CA SER A 111 -22.89 25.02 39.12
C SER A 111 -21.39 25.36 39.18
N PRO A 112 -20.90 25.86 40.36
CA PRO A 112 -19.50 26.28 40.51
C PRO A 112 -18.47 25.15 40.49
N TRP A 113 -18.88 23.91 40.48
CA TRP A 113 -18.01 22.73 40.66
C TRP A 113 -17.54 22.08 39.35
N TYR A 114 -17.83 22.66 38.15
CA TYR A 114 -17.45 22.10 36.86
C TYR A 114 -16.17 22.69 36.28
N TRP A 115 -15.21 23.09 37.08
CA TRP A 115 -13.93 23.66 36.62
C TRP A 115 -12.84 22.62 36.38
N ASN A 116 -13.15 21.35 36.20
CA ASN A 116 -12.12 20.36 35.87
C ASN A 116 -12.54 19.43 34.74
N SER A 117 -13.12 19.98 33.68
CA SER A 117 -13.21 19.23 32.41
C SER A 117 -11.86 19.30 31.74
N TYR A 118 -11.03 18.30 31.97
CA TYR A 118 -9.88 18.02 31.15
C TYR A 118 -10.36 17.90 29.69
N ARG A 119 -10.14 18.93 28.90
CA ARG A 119 -10.21 18.87 27.43
C ARG A 119 -9.10 17.95 26.97
N GLY A 120 -9.37 16.68 26.91
CA GLY A 120 -8.45 15.69 26.42
C GLY A 120 -8.30 15.84 24.89
N THR A 121 -7.30 16.60 24.48
CA THR A 121 -6.82 16.54 23.09
C THR A 121 -6.11 15.20 22.92
N THR A 122 -6.73 14.27 22.20
CA THR A 122 -6.07 13.00 21.87
C THR A 122 -5.18 13.22 20.66
N VAL A 123 -3.87 13.19 20.89
CA VAL A 123 -2.87 13.22 19.82
C VAL A 123 -2.54 11.78 19.45
N SER A 124 -2.98 11.33 18.29
CA SER A 124 -2.59 10.04 17.71
C SER A 124 -1.47 10.26 16.69
N ARG A 125 -0.35 9.59 16.91
CA ARG A 125 0.76 9.57 15.95
C ARG A 125 0.72 8.26 15.17
N SER A 126 0.69 8.33 13.86
CA SER A 126 0.84 7.18 12.98
C SER A 126 1.91 7.48 11.94
N THR A 127 2.78 6.50 11.67
CA THR A 127 3.75 6.62 10.59
C THR A 127 3.14 6.03 9.32
N GLU A 128 2.95 6.87 8.31
CA GLU A 128 2.52 6.45 6.99
C GLU A 128 3.76 6.24 6.13
N GLY A 129 3.88 5.05 5.52
CA GLY A 129 4.95 4.73 4.58
C GLY A 129 4.43 4.68 3.16
N THR A 130 5.26 5.11 2.23
CA THR A 130 5.04 4.96 0.80
C THR A 130 6.14 4.09 0.22
N LEU A 131 5.74 3.02 -0.48
CA LEU A 131 6.61 2.18 -1.28
C LEU A 131 6.43 2.56 -2.74
N PHE A 132 7.52 2.78 -3.42
CA PHE A 132 7.61 2.94 -4.87
C PHE A 132 8.24 1.67 -5.45
N VAL A 133 7.69 1.20 -6.55
CA VAL A 133 8.24 0.14 -7.39
C VAL A 133 8.49 0.74 -8.75
N ASP A 134 9.73 0.81 -9.16
CA ASP A 134 10.17 1.41 -10.41
C ASP A 134 10.55 0.32 -11.41
N LEU A 135 10.03 0.43 -12.62
CA LEU A 135 10.45 -0.37 -13.78
C LEU A 135 11.19 0.54 -14.75
N ILE A 136 12.44 0.20 -15.01
CA ILE A 136 13.38 0.99 -15.81
C ILE A 136 13.73 0.19 -17.04
N ASP A 137 13.59 0.77 -18.23
CA ASP A 137 14.10 0.18 -19.47
C ASP A 137 15.60 -0.04 -19.34
N ALA A 138 16.04 -1.29 -19.44
CA ALA A 138 17.45 -1.65 -19.22
C ALA A 138 18.40 -1.10 -20.31
N ASN A 139 17.89 -0.91 -21.53
CA ASN A 139 18.67 -0.41 -22.66
C ASN A 139 18.77 1.11 -22.65
N LYS A 140 17.61 1.79 -22.47
CA LYS A 140 17.55 3.26 -22.48
C LYS A 140 17.97 3.88 -21.15
N LYS A 141 17.91 3.13 -20.05
CA LYS A 141 18.12 3.61 -18.67
C LYS A 141 17.09 4.65 -18.23
N GLU A 142 15.87 4.54 -18.77
CA GLU A 142 14.77 5.44 -18.52
C GLU A 142 13.69 4.74 -17.67
N LEU A 143 13.11 5.49 -16.73
CA LEU A 143 11.98 5.02 -15.96
C LEU A 143 10.76 4.94 -16.90
N VAL A 144 10.20 3.74 -17.07
CA VAL A 144 9.06 3.52 -17.96
C VAL A 144 7.75 3.34 -17.20
N TRP A 145 7.82 2.88 -15.95
CA TRP A 145 6.66 2.74 -15.09
C TRP A 145 7.07 2.86 -13.62
N GLN A 146 6.22 3.54 -12.86
CA GLN A 146 6.35 3.64 -11.41
C GLN A 146 5.01 3.33 -10.76
N GLY A 147 4.99 2.33 -9.90
CA GLY A 147 3.88 2.04 -9.00
C GLY A 147 4.14 2.59 -7.61
N MET A 148 3.11 3.16 -7.01
CA MET A 148 3.18 3.77 -5.69
C MET A 148 2.08 3.22 -4.79
N GLY A 149 2.45 2.76 -3.60
CA GLY A 149 1.51 2.37 -2.56
C GLY A 149 1.76 3.14 -1.28
N THR A 150 0.70 3.67 -0.67
CA THR A 150 0.78 4.40 0.59
C THR A 150 -0.13 3.75 1.62
N GLY A 151 0.40 3.50 2.80
CA GLY A 151 -0.35 2.87 3.90
C GLY A 151 0.32 3.02 5.25
N ASN A 152 -0.40 2.67 6.30
CA ASN A 152 0.14 2.72 7.66
C ASN A 152 1.18 1.61 7.86
N ILE A 153 2.37 1.99 8.35
CA ILE A 153 3.41 1.05 8.75
C ILE A 153 2.99 0.47 10.11
N SER A 154 2.45 -0.74 10.09
CA SER A 154 2.16 -1.47 11.32
C SER A 154 3.43 -2.12 11.85
N GLN A 155 3.68 -1.93 13.15
CA GLN A 155 4.75 -2.61 13.87
C GLN A 155 4.39 -4.05 14.26
N ASN A 156 3.17 -4.52 13.94
CA ASN A 156 2.77 -5.89 14.23
C ASN A 156 3.53 -6.88 13.34
N MET A 157 4.48 -7.58 13.94
CA MET A 157 5.40 -8.49 13.26
C MET A 157 4.74 -9.81 12.81
N LYS A 158 3.62 -10.23 13.41
CA LYS A 158 3.02 -11.56 13.19
C LYS A 158 2.53 -11.78 11.76
N HIS A 159 2.07 -10.72 11.09
CA HIS A 159 1.51 -10.79 9.72
C HIS A 159 2.23 -9.84 8.75
N LYS A 160 3.48 -9.48 9.07
CA LYS A 160 4.19 -8.48 8.28
C LYS A 160 4.48 -8.96 6.86
N GLU A 161 4.78 -10.23 6.68
CA GLU A 161 5.08 -10.80 5.36
C GLU A 161 3.83 -10.82 4.46
N GLU A 162 2.69 -11.29 4.98
CA GLU A 162 1.42 -11.32 4.26
C GLU A 162 0.99 -9.91 3.86
N ARG A 163 1.14 -8.95 4.77
CA ARG A 163 0.81 -7.55 4.50
C ARG A 163 1.71 -6.91 3.45
N ILE A 164 2.99 -7.25 3.43
CA ILE A 164 3.92 -6.79 2.39
C ILE A 164 3.50 -7.39 1.04
N LYS A 165 3.17 -8.68 0.99
CA LYS A 165 2.70 -9.34 -0.23
C LYS A 165 1.43 -8.68 -0.76
N GLU A 166 0.42 -8.47 0.09
CA GLU A 166 -0.82 -7.79 -0.27
C GLU A 166 -0.57 -6.36 -0.76
N PHE A 167 0.33 -5.64 -0.08
CA PHE A 167 0.68 -4.28 -0.43
C PHE A 167 1.32 -4.18 -1.82
N VAL A 168 2.29 -5.07 -2.08
CA VAL A 168 2.97 -5.16 -3.38
C VAL A 168 2.00 -5.61 -4.47
N ALA A 169 1.15 -6.61 -4.20
CA ALA A 169 0.15 -7.08 -5.15
C ALA A 169 -0.76 -5.93 -5.62
N LYS A 170 -1.27 -5.12 -4.68
CA LYS A 170 -2.09 -3.95 -5.02
C LYS A 170 -1.37 -2.90 -5.87
N ILE A 171 -0.07 -2.68 -5.65
CA ILE A 171 0.72 -1.81 -6.52
C ILE A 171 0.83 -2.42 -7.92
N MET A 172 1.19 -3.70 -7.97
CA MET A 172 1.44 -4.41 -9.23
C MET A 172 0.17 -4.72 -10.04
N GLU A 173 -1.03 -4.64 -9.44
CA GLU A 173 -2.31 -4.65 -10.16
C GLU A 173 -2.41 -3.51 -11.19
N LYS A 174 -1.67 -2.39 -10.96
CA LYS A 174 -1.62 -1.25 -11.88
C LYS A 174 -0.66 -1.45 -13.06
N TYR A 175 0.04 -2.58 -13.12
CA TYR A 175 0.92 -2.93 -14.23
C TYR A 175 0.37 -4.13 -15.03
N PRO A 176 0.37 -4.12 -16.38
CA PRO A 176 0.72 -2.99 -17.24
C PRO A 176 -0.31 -1.84 -17.13
N PRO A 177 0.07 -0.60 -17.46
CA PRO A 177 -0.90 0.49 -17.46
C PRO A 177 -1.98 0.28 -18.52
N GLU A 178 -3.23 0.70 -18.21
CA GLU A 178 -4.28 0.78 -19.21
C GLU A 178 -3.92 1.94 -20.17
N MET A 179 -3.52 1.61 -21.38
CA MET A 179 -3.21 2.60 -22.40
C MET A 179 -4.53 3.20 -22.89
N GLU A 180 -4.79 4.46 -22.57
CA GLU A 180 -5.90 5.20 -23.21
C GLU A 180 -5.65 5.23 -24.72
N GLN A 181 -6.57 4.64 -25.49
CA GLN A 181 -6.57 4.64 -26.96
C GLN A 181 -6.95 6.00 -27.50
#